data_6ff2c158743f79f29207db404666fc00
#
_entry.id   6ff2c158743f79f29207db404666fc00
#
_cell.length_a   1.000
_cell.length_b   1.000
_cell.length_c   1.000
_cell.angle_alpha   90.00
_cell.angle_beta   90.00
_cell.angle_gamma   90.00
#
_symmetry.space_group_name_H-M   'P 1'
#
loop_
_entity.id
_entity.type
_entity.pdbx_description
1 polymer ?
#
loop_
_entity_poly.entity_id
_entity_poly.type
_entity_poly.pdbx_seq_one_letter_code
_entity_poly.pdbx_strand_id
1 'polypeptide(L)'
;IALVGDAAHCIGESTKVIDAEGQLIAPGFLDGHIHIESSMMTPIEYAKAVIPHGTVGIYYDPHEVCNVLGLKGVDLMAEEAEKTPLKAMLTTPSCVPAVPGFEDSGAEITAADIASEMKHDYTVGLGEMMNFPGITSSAEPTHNIPGETLKAGKIITGHYSIPETGCGL
;
A
#
# COMPACT_ATOMS: atom_id res chain seq x y z
N ILE A 1 20.82 10.41 6.38
CA ILE A 1 21.31 11.49 7.26
C ILE A 1 22.56 10.96 7.95
N ALA A 2 23.70 11.61 7.73
CA ALA A 2 24.97 11.19 8.31
C ALA A 2 25.27 11.89 9.64
N LEU A 3 24.84 13.16 9.78
CA LEU A 3 25.09 13.95 10.99
C LEU A 3 23.92 14.91 11.22
N VAL A 4 23.52 15.06 12.48
CA VAL A 4 22.61 16.10 12.98
C VAL A 4 23.34 16.83 14.10
N GLY A 5 23.51 18.17 13.98
CA GLY A 5 24.22 19.00 14.92
C GLY A 5 25.20 19.94 14.22
N ASP A 6 26.27 20.36 14.89
CA ASP A 6 27.27 21.22 14.29
C ASP A 6 28.08 20.45 13.22
N ALA A 7 27.74 20.73 11.98
CA ALA A 7 28.33 20.14 10.79
C ALA A 7 29.26 21.12 10.03
N ALA A 8 29.63 22.25 10.62
CA ALA A 8 30.47 23.28 9.95
C ALA A 8 31.74 22.71 9.37
N HIS A 9 32.36 21.74 10.07
CA HIS A 9 33.56 21.03 9.63
C HIS A 9 33.38 20.14 8.40
N CYS A 10 32.12 19.85 8.01
CA CYS A 10 31.78 19.05 6.82
C CYS A 10 31.57 19.90 5.55
N ILE A 11 31.62 21.23 5.68
CA ILE A 11 31.39 22.15 4.56
C ILE A 11 32.71 22.39 3.82
N GLY A 12 32.75 22.00 2.56
CA GLY A 12 33.86 22.22 1.64
C GLY A 12 33.41 22.96 0.37
N GLU A 13 34.32 23.20 -0.55
CA GLU A 13 34.09 23.97 -1.78
C GLU A 13 32.98 23.40 -2.66
N SER A 14 32.78 22.09 -2.64
CA SER A 14 31.69 21.39 -3.42
C SER A 14 30.43 21.15 -2.63
N THR A 15 30.34 21.58 -1.37
CA THR A 15 29.16 21.34 -0.53
C THR A 15 28.02 22.28 -0.90
N LYS A 16 26.88 21.72 -1.26
CA LYS A 16 25.66 22.50 -1.41
C LYS A 16 25.04 22.74 -0.04
N VAL A 17 25.04 23.98 0.39
CA VAL A 17 24.39 24.40 1.63
C VAL A 17 22.99 24.91 1.31
N ILE A 18 21.99 24.46 2.07
CA ILE A 18 20.60 24.92 1.99
C ILE A 18 20.27 25.54 3.36
N ASP A 19 20.03 26.85 3.39
CA ASP A 19 19.56 27.52 4.58
C ASP A 19 18.03 27.31 4.71
N ALA A 20 17.61 26.72 5.82
CA ALA A 20 16.20 26.53 6.11
C ALA A 20 15.53 27.74 6.77
N GLU A 21 16.25 28.87 6.97
CA GLU A 21 15.73 30.14 7.51
C GLU A 21 14.91 29.96 8.81
N GLY A 22 15.33 29.05 9.67
CA GLY A 22 14.64 28.73 10.93
C GLY A 22 13.45 27.80 10.79
N GLN A 23 13.19 27.26 9.60
CA GLN A 23 12.13 26.27 9.39
C GLN A 23 12.55 24.88 9.94
N LEU A 24 11.56 24.08 10.28
CA LEU A 24 11.79 22.72 10.70
C LEU A 24 12.02 21.80 9.50
N ILE A 25 13.04 20.98 9.60
CA ILE A 25 13.32 19.92 8.63
C ILE A 25 12.87 18.60 9.25
N ALA A 26 12.01 17.89 8.57
CA ALA A 26 11.48 16.59 8.96
C ALA A 26 11.61 15.58 7.82
N PRO A 27 11.58 14.27 8.10
CA PRO A 27 11.35 13.26 7.07
C PRO A 27 10.05 13.55 6.32
N GLY A 28 9.98 13.19 5.04
CA GLY A 28 8.73 13.28 4.29
C GLY A 28 7.65 12.36 4.89
N PHE A 29 6.40 12.72 4.72
CA PHE A 29 5.27 11.96 5.26
C PHE A 29 5.05 10.66 4.50
N LEU A 30 4.62 9.64 5.25
CA LEU A 30 4.18 8.36 4.71
C LEU A 30 2.69 8.21 4.98
N ASP A 31 1.92 7.89 3.94
CA ASP A 31 0.54 7.46 4.09
C ASP A 31 0.50 5.95 4.22
N GLY A 32 -0.04 5.47 5.33
CA GLY A 32 -0.05 4.05 5.67
C GLY A 32 -1.11 3.23 4.94
N HIS A 33 -2.11 3.86 4.32
CA HIS A 33 -3.15 3.17 3.57
C HIS A 33 -3.96 4.15 2.71
N ILE A 34 -4.00 3.91 1.41
CA ILE A 34 -4.75 4.74 0.47
C ILE A 34 -5.24 3.93 -0.73
N HIS A 35 -6.44 4.26 -1.21
CA HIS A 35 -6.94 3.88 -2.52
C HIS A 35 -6.79 5.08 -3.45
N ILE A 36 -5.80 5.06 -4.32
CA ILE A 36 -5.49 6.19 -5.22
C ILE A 36 -6.68 6.51 -6.10
N GLU A 37 -7.33 5.49 -6.63
CA GLU A 37 -8.49 5.60 -7.52
C GLU A 37 -9.71 6.22 -6.86
N SER A 38 -9.86 6.13 -5.54
CA SER A 38 -10.92 6.84 -4.79
C SER A 38 -10.79 8.37 -4.92
N SER A 39 -9.59 8.87 -5.22
CA SER A 39 -9.37 10.28 -5.54
C SER A 39 -9.72 10.66 -6.99
N MET A 40 -10.18 9.69 -7.81
CA MET A 40 -10.40 9.82 -9.26
C MET A 40 -9.12 10.21 -10.05
N MET A 41 -7.96 9.82 -9.54
CA MET A 41 -6.66 10.08 -10.14
C MET A 41 -5.94 8.78 -10.47
N THR A 42 -5.04 8.85 -11.45
CA THR A 42 -4.03 7.80 -11.66
C THR A 42 -2.84 8.03 -10.71
N PRO A 43 -1.97 7.05 -10.50
CA PRO A 43 -0.78 7.20 -9.67
C PRO A 43 0.09 8.40 -10.04
N ILE A 44 0.23 8.70 -11.34
CA ILE A 44 1.01 9.84 -11.82
C ILE A 44 0.40 11.16 -11.37
N GLU A 45 -0.92 11.33 -11.53
CA GLU A 45 -1.59 12.57 -11.15
C GLU A 45 -1.70 12.71 -9.62
N TYR A 46 -1.92 11.60 -8.94
CA TYR A 46 -1.91 11.56 -7.48
C TYR A 46 -0.56 12.02 -6.90
N ALA A 47 0.55 11.50 -7.45
CA ALA A 47 1.89 11.90 -7.03
C ALA A 47 2.13 13.40 -7.19
N LYS A 48 1.68 13.99 -8.30
CA LYS A 48 1.74 15.46 -8.53
C LYS A 48 0.96 16.25 -7.49
N ALA A 49 -0.16 15.69 -7.02
CA ALA A 49 -0.99 16.34 -6.03
C ALA A 49 -0.37 16.28 -4.62
N VAL A 50 0.18 15.15 -4.19
CA VAL A 50 0.55 14.93 -2.78
C VAL A 50 2.00 15.28 -2.46
N ILE A 51 2.93 15.12 -3.41
CA ILE A 51 4.36 15.39 -3.18
C ILE A 51 4.61 16.86 -2.78
N PRO A 52 3.99 17.88 -3.40
CA PRO A 52 4.17 19.27 -2.99
C PRO A 52 3.73 19.56 -1.55
N HIS A 53 2.89 18.69 -0.97
CA HIS A 53 2.42 18.78 0.41
C HIS A 53 3.23 17.92 1.41
N GLY A 54 4.31 17.30 0.93
CA GLY A 54 5.27 16.60 1.78
C GLY A 54 5.06 15.08 1.88
N THR A 55 4.08 14.50 1.21
CA THR A 55 3.93 13.04 1.14
C THR A 55 4.93 12.47 0.15
N VAL A 56 5.84 11.62 0.63
CA VAL A 56 6.92 11.03 -0.17
C VAL A 56 6.79 9.53 -0.36
N GLY A 57 5.90 8.88 0.39
CA GLY A 57 5.62 7.46 0.26
C GLY A 57 4.20 7.12 0.68
N ILE A 58 3.67 6.06 0.08
CA ILE A 58 2.32 5.57 0.33
C ILE A 58 2.32 4.04 0.33
N TYR A 59 1.45 3.46 1.16
CA TYR A 59 0.98 2.09 0.99
C TYR A 59 -0.38 2.16 0.30
N TYR A 60 -0.47 1.68 -0.93
CA TYR A 60 -1.71 1.77 -1.69
C TYR A 60 -2.28 0.39 -2.02
N ASP A 61 -3.59 0.32 -1.94
CA ASP A 61 -4.42 -0.85 -2.25
C ASP A 61 -5.34 -0.49 -3.43
N PRO A 62 -5.04 -0.94 -4.66
CA PRO A 62 -5.83 -0.59 -5.85
C PRO A 62 -7.12 -1.41 -5.92
N HIS A 63 -7.93 -1.35 -4.88
CA HIS A 63 -9.10 -2.20 -4.67
C HIS A 63 -10.20 -1.98 -5.70
N GLU A 64 -10.56 -0.71 -5.96
CA GLU A 64 -11.66 -0.36 -6.87
C GLU A 64 -11.32 -0.73 -8.32
N VAL A 65 -10.08 -0.50 -8.75
CA VAL A 65 -9.63 -0.90 -10.08
C VAL A 65 -9.56 -2.42 -10.18
N CYS A 66 -9.14 -3.10 -9.12
CA CYS A 66 -9.12 -4.55 -9.05
C CYS A 66 -10.52 -5.16 -9.13
N ASN A 67 -11.54 -4.55 -8.51
CA ASN A 67 -12.94 -4.98 -8.65
C ASN A 67 -13.43 -4.97 -10.10
N VAL A 68 -12.86 -4.10 -10.94
CA VAL A 68 -13.29 -3.96 -12.34
C VAL A 68 -12.43 -4.82 -13.28
N LEU A 69 -11.11 -4.80 -13.11
CA LEU A 69 -10.13 -5.33 -14.06
C LEU A 69 -9.33 -6.53 -13.53
N GLY A 70 -9.53 -6.90 -12.25
CA GLY A 70 -8.73 -7.95 -11.61
C GLY A 70 -7.25 -7.55 -11.51
N LEU A 71 -6.36 -8.54 -11.58
CA LEU A 71 -4.92 -8.30 -11.50
C LEU A 71 -4.38 -7.38 -12.60
N LYS A 72 -5.01 -7.33 -13.76
CA LYS A 72 -4.63 -6.35 -14.80
C LYS A 72 -4.77 -4.90 -14.34
N GLY A 73 -5.73 -4.64 -13.47
CA GLY A 73 -5.90 -3.33 -12.85
C GLY A 73 -4.78 -3.03 -11.85
N VAL A 74 -4.37 -4.04 -11.09
CA VAL A 74 -3.25 -3.97 -10.16
C VAL A 74 -1.95 -3.67 -10.91
N ASP A 75 -1.66 -4.43 -11.97
CA ASP A 75 -0.49 -4.24 -12.84
C ASP A 75 -0.44 -2.82 -13.42
N LEU A 76 -1.57 -2.34 -13.94
CA LEU A 76 -1.68 -0.99 -14.51
C LEU A 76 -1.31 0.09 -13.48
N MET A 77 -1.82 -0.04 -12.27
CA MET A 77 -1.53 0.90 -11.19
C MET A 77 -0.06 0.84 -10.76
N ALA A 78 0.53 -0.37 -10.72
CA ALA A 78 1.94 -0.56 -10.42
C ALA A 78 2.84 0.08 -11.48
N GLU A 79 2.58 -0.20 -12.76
CA GLU A 79 3.34 0.37 -13.88
C GLU A 79 3.31 1.90 -13.92
N GLU A 80 2.19 2.51 -13.55
CA GLU A 80 2.09 3.96 -13.47
C GLU A 80 2.80 4.52 -12.23
N ALA A 81 2.69 3.84 -11.10
CA ALA A 81 3.36 4.25 -9.87
C ALA A 81 4.88 4.28 -10.02
N GLU A 82 5.47 3.32 -10.74
CA GLU A 82 6.91 3.27 -11.02
C GLU A 82 7.43 4.48 -11.83
N LYS A 83 6.56 5.18 -12.56
CA LYS A 83 6.92 6.37 -13.35
C LYS A 83 6.96 7.65 -12.50
N THR A 84 6.70 7.56 -11.21
CA THR A 84 6.65 8.70 -10.30
C THR A 84 7.81 8.70 -9.32
N PRO A 85 8.20 9.87 -8.77
CA PRO A 85 9.17 9.92 -7.67
C PRO A 85 8.55 9.54 -6.31
N LEU A 86 7.24 9.30 -6.24
CA LEU A 86 6.56 8.85 -5.04
C LEU A 86 6.96 7.41 -4.73
N LYS A 87 7.36 7.14 -3.51
CA LYS A 87 7.63 5.77 -3.08
C LYS A 87 6.32 5.03 -2.84
N ALA A 88 5.78 4.44 -3.89
CA ALA A 88 4.52 3.72 -3.85
C ALA A 88 4.77 2.24 -3.53
N MET A 89 4.18 1.77 -2.44
CA MET A 89 4.29 0.40 -1.93
C MET A 89 2.94 -0.27 -2.10
N LEU A 90 2.84 -1.16 -3.10
CA LEU A 90 1.58 -1.83 -3.42
C LEU A 90 1.27 -2.92 -2.41
N THR A 91 0.02 -2.91 -1.93
CA THR A 91 -0.61 -4.04 -1.24
C THR A 91 -1.71 -4.60 -2.13
N THR A 92 -1.60 -5.89 -2.48
CA THR A 92 -2.55 -6.51 -3.42
C THR A 92 -3.92 -6.70 -2.77
N PRO A 93 -5.02 -6.22 -3.40
CA PRO A 93 -6.37 -6.41 -2.88
C PRO A 93 -6.70 -7.86 -2.54
N SER A 94 -7.31 -8.08 -1.39
CA SER A 94 -7.60 -9.42 -0.88
C SER A 94 -9.07 -9.84 -0.96
N CYS A 95 -9.97 -8.86 -1.06
CA CYS A 95 -11.41 -9.04 -1.00
C CYS A 95 -12.07 -8.50 -2.27
N VAL A 96 -11.96 -9.26 -3.33
CA VAL A 96 -12.58 -8.97 -4.64
C VAL A 96 -13.34 -10.20 -5.11
N PRO A 97 -14.68 -10.16 -5.09
CA PRO A 97 -15.53 -9.13 -4.47
C PRO A 97 -15.39 -9.07 -2.94
N ALA A 98 -15.74 -7.92 -2.34
CA ALA A 98 -15.63 -7.76 -0.89
C ALA A 98 -16.62 -8.66 -0.15
N VAL A 99 -17.84 -8.84 -0.71
CA VAL A 99 -18.90 -9.71 -0.16
C VAL A 99 -19.39 -10.68 -1.24
N PRO A 100 -18.74 -11.83 -1.42
CA PRO A 100 -19.12 -12.81 -2.43
C PRO A 100 -20.59 -13.21 -2.32
N GLY A 101 -21.30 -13.18 -3.45
CA GLY A 101 -22.73 -13.52 -3.54
C GLY A 101 -23.71 -12.39 -3.21
N PHE A 102 -23.24 -11.24 -2.75
CA PHE A 102 -24.05 -10.06 -2.49
C PHE A 102 -23.76 -8.90 -3.42
N GLU A 103 -22.60 -8.89 -4.03
CA GLU A 103 -22.20 -7.85 -4.96
C GLU A 103 -21.65 -8.47 -6.25
N ASP A 104 -21.83 -7.75 -7.34
CA ASP A 104 -21.24 -8.06 -8.63
C ASP A 104 -19.90 -7.31 -8.78
N SER A 105 -18.86 -8.04 -9.15
CA SER A 105 -17.57 -7.46 -9.52
C SER A 105 -17.15 -7.93 -10.91
N GLY A 106 -16.25 -7.21 -11.54
CA GLY A 106 -15.67 -7.60 -12.84
C GLY A 106 -14.62 -8.70 -12.74
N ALA A 107 -14.18 -9.02 -11.51
CA ALA A 107 -13.15 -10.01 -11.24
C ALA A 107 -13.38 -10.71 -9.89
N GLU A 108 -12.64 -11.79 -9.70
CA GLU A 108 -12.50 -12.48 -8.42
C GLU A 108 -11.01 -12.70 -8.16
N ILE A 109 -10.56 -12.46 -6.93
CA ILE A 109 -9.17 -12.70 -6.51
C ILE A 109 -9.13 -13.93 -5.61
N THR A 110 -8.34 -14.89 -6.05
CA THR A 110 -8.15 -16.18 -5.38
C THR A 110 -6.80 -16.24 -4.65
N ALA A 111 -6.61 -17.26 -3.81
CA ALA A 111 -5.31 -17.52 -3.18
C ALA A 111 -4.20 -17.78 -4.22
N ALA A 112 -4.52 -18.35 -5.37
CA ALA A 112 -3.55 -18.57 -6.45
C ALA A 112 -3.11 -17.25 -7.10
N ASP A 113 -4.04 -16.30 -7.23
CA ASP A 113 -3.74 -14.95 -7.72
C ASP A 113 -2.81 -14.22 -6.74
N ILE A 114 -3.10 -14.29 -5.45
CA ILE A 114 -2.24 -13.72 -4.41
C ILE A 114 -0.86 -14.38 -4.43
N ALA A 115 -0.76 -15.70 -4.56
CA ALA A 115 0.52 -16.39 -4.66
C ALA A 115 1.34 -15.95 -5.89
N SER A 116 0.68 -15.52 -6.96
CA SER A 116 1.33 -14.93 -8.14
C SER A 116 1.82 -13.51 -7.85
N GLU A 117 0.94 -12.66 -7.32
CA GLU A 117 1.23 -11.27 -7.02
C GLU A 117 2.35 -11.08 -5.99
N MET A 118 2.43 -11.98 -5.02
CA MET A 118 3.49 -11.93 -4.00
C MET A 118 4.90 -12.16 -4.57
N LYS A 119 5.04 -12.56 -5.83
CA LYS A 119 6.34 -12.72 -6.51
C LYS A 119 6.88 -11.41 -7.07
N HIS A 120 6.04 -10.41 -7.24
CA HIS A 120 6.44 -9.11 -7.77
C HIS A 120 7.16 -8.27 -6.72
N ASP A 121 8.23 -7.58 -7.13
CA ASP A 121 9.04 -6.74 -6.22
C ASP A 121 8.28 -5.49 -5.77
N TYR A 122 7.36 -4.98 -6.59
CA TYR A 122 6.53 -3.83 -6.25
C TYR A 122 5.45 -4.15 -5.20
N THR A 123 5.07 -5.42 -5.04
CA THR A 123 4.08 -5.85 -4.06
C THR A 123 4.74 -6.05 -2.70
N VAL A 124 4.36 -5.24 -1.71
CA VAL A 124 4.93 -5.35 -0.36
C VAL A 124 4.10 -6.21 0.58
N GLY A 125 2.84 -6.48 0.23
CA GLY A 125 1.96 -7.30 1.06
C GLY A 125 0.55 -7.46 0.52
N LEU A 126 -0.30 -8.00 1.36
CA LEU A 126 -1.74 -8.13 1.14
C LEU A 126 -2.44 -6.83 1.51
N GLY A 127 -3.32 -6.37 0.64
CA GLY A 127 -4.24 -5.28 0.88
C GLY A 127 -5.27 -5.60 1.96
N GLU A 128 -6.15 -4.66 2.22
CA GLU A 128 -7.07 -4.77 3.34
C GLU A 128 -7.91 -6.05 3.33
N MET A 129 -7.70 -6.89 4.34
CA MET A 129 -8.55 -8.05 4.58
C MET A 129 -9.81 -7.59 5.31
N MET A 130 -10.92 -7.47 4.59
CA MET A 130 -12.20 -7.04 5.12
C MET A 130 -13.04 -8.21 5.64
N ASN A 131 -12.82 -9.43 5.12
CA ASN A 131 -13.53 -10.63 5.57
C ASN A 131 -12.96 -11.16 6.89
N PHE A 132 -12.92 -10.31 7.92
CA PHE A 132 -12.47 -10.72 9.25
C PHE A 132 -13.34 -11.84 9.87
N PRO A 133 -14.66 -11.95 9.61
CA PRO A 133 -15.42 -13.12 10.09
C PRO A 133 -14.90 -14.43 9.54
N GLY A 134 -14.52 -14.46 8.26
CA GLY A 134 -13.89 -15.63 7.64
C GLY A 134 -12.53 -15.96 8.25
N ILE A 135 -11.74 -14.93 8.57
CA ILE A 135 -10.44 -15.13 9.26
C ILE A 135 -10.64 -15.67 10.67
N THR A 136 -11.50 -15.05 11.47
CA THR A 136 -11.71 -15.45 12.87
C THR A 136 -12.39 -16.81 13.02
N SER A 137 -13.19 -17.22 12.04
CA SER A 137 -13.82 -18.55 12.00
C SER A 137 -12.94 -19.62 11.33
N SER A 138 -11.75 -19.26 10.86
CA SER A 138 -10.84 -20.15 10.11
C SER A 138 -11.49 -20.75 8.86
N ALA A 139 -12.33 -19.97 8.17
CA ALA A 139 -12.93 -20.39 6.91
C ALA A 139 -11.86 -20.60 5.83
N GLU A 140 -11.72 -21.83 5.34
CA GLU A 140 -10.60 -22.25 4.51
C GLU A 140 -10.34 -21.36 3.29
N PRO A 141 -11.32 -20.99 2.45
CA PRO A 141 -11.08 -20.11 1.31
C PRO A 141 -10.49 -18.76 1.72
N THR A 142 -11.00 -18.17 2.81
CA THR A 142 -10.53 -16.88 3.30
C THR A 142 -9.13 -16.97 3.91
N HIS A 143 -8.84 -18.03 4.67
CA HIS A 143 -7.54 -18.26 5.29
C HIS A 143 -6.42 -18.55 4.30
N ASN A 144 -6.73 -19.14 3.14
CA ASN A 144 -5.75 -19.44 2.12
C ASN A 144 -5.13 -18.16 1.52
N ILE A 145 -5.90 -17.07 1.42
CA ILE A 145 -5.46 -15.79 0.87
C ILE A 145 -4.29 -15.19 1.69
N PRO A 146 -4.45 -14.87 2.98
CA PRO A 146 -3.33 -14.38 3.78
C PRO A 146 -2.24 -15.45 3.95
N GLY A 147 -2.58 -16.73 3.90
CA GLY A 147 -1.62 -17.82 3.95
C GLY A 147 -0.56 -17.76 2.86
N GLU A 148 -0.93 -17.40 1.62
CA GLU A 148 0.03 -17.23 0.53
C GLU A 148 0.93 -16.02 0.75
N THR A 149 0.42 -14.94 1.31
CA THR A 149 1.21 -13.76 1.67
C THR A 149 2.26 -14.08 2.74
N LEU A 150 1.87 -14.82 3.78
CA LEU A 150 2.80 -15.24 4.84
C LEU A 150 3.89 -16.19 4.31
N LYS A 151 3.56 -17.09 3.41
CA LYS A 151 4.56 -17.96 2.75
C LYS A 151 5.62 -17.14 1.99
N ALA A 152 5.21 -16.00 1.43
CA ALA A 152 6.12 -15.07 0.75
C ALA A 152 6.92 -14.18 1.71
N GLY A 153 6.67 -14.23 3.02
CA GLY A 153 7.31 -13.39 4.02
C GLY A 153 6.90 -11.93 3.95
N LYS A 154 5.71 -11.62 3.39
CA LYS A 154 5.20 -10.27 3.20
C LYS A 154 4.15 -9.91 4.24
N ILE A 155 3.84 -8.61 4.35
CA ILE A 155 2.90 -8.08 5.35
C ILE A 155 1.44 -8.34 4.98
N ILE A 156 0.58 -8.36 5.99
CA ILE A 156 -0.88 -8.42 5.82
C ILE A 156 -1.47 -7.19 6.48
N THR A 157 -2.41 -6.56 5.80
CA THR A 157 -3.22 -5.48 6.35
C THR A 157 -4.70 -5.87 6.36
N GLY A 158 -5.53 -5.15 7.10
CA GLY A 158 -6.95 -5.44 7.15
C GLY A 158 -7.70 -4.69 8.23
N HIS A 159 -8.99 -4.98 8.31
CA HIS A 159 -9.91 -4.34 9.25
C HIS A 159 -10.53 -5.35 10.20
N TYR A 160 -10.71 -4.94 11.45
CA TYR A 160 -11.45 -5.67 12.46
C TYR A 160 -12.44 -4.73 13.13
N SER A 161 -13.73 -4.97 12.92
CA SER A 161 -14.80 -4.03 13.27
C SER A 161 -15.58 -4.39 14.56
N ILE A 162 -15.15 -5.42 15.30
CA ILE A 162 -15.82 -5.83 16.54
C ILE A 162 -14.94 -5.51 17.76
N PRO A 163 -15.11 -4.34 18.39
CA PRO A 163 -14.21 -3.88 19.45
C PRO A 163 -14.32 -4.68 20.76
N GLU A 164 -15.42 -5.42 20.96
CA GLU A 164 -15.72 -6.07 22.25
C GLU A 164 -15.04 -7.43 22.45
N THR A 165 -14.49 -8.01 21.43
CA THR A 165 -13.86 -9.33 21.55
C THR A 165 -12.39 -9.28 21.92
N GLY A 166 -11.86 -8.20 22.47
CA GLY A 166 -10.54 -8.00 23.10
C GLY A 166 -9.54 -9.17 23.13
N CYS A 167 -9.74 -10.15 22.31
CA CYS A 167 -8.90 -11.29 22.15
C CYS A 167 -7.76 -10.89 21.22
N GLY A 168 -6.59 -10.65 21.80
CA GLY A 168 -5.39 -10.75 21.01
C GLY A 168 -5.40 -12.11 20.31
N LEU A 169 -5.40 -12.06 19.00
CA LEU A 169 -5.09 -13.20 18.15
C LEU A 169 -3.59 -13.45 18.19
#